data_7f5157121fa83469d9bb2bb6c320b40f
#
_entry.id   7f5157121fa83469d9bb2bb6c320b40f
#
_cell.length_a   1.000
_cell.length_b   1.000
_cell.length_c   1.000
_cell.angle_alpha   90.00
_cell.angle_beta   90.00
_cell.angle_gamma   90.00
#
_symmetry.space_group_name_H-M   'P 1'
#
loop_
_entity.id
_entity.type
_entity.pdbx_description
1 polymer ?
#
loop_
_entity_poly.entity_id
_entity_poly.type
_entity_poly.pdbx_seq_one_letter_code
_entity_poly.pdbx_strand_id
1 'polypeptide(L)'
;PPTTSNMDPGCYYHPEERVVGHCARCGKNLCRYCCDSFGVTGGEYAGKMLCYDCTTKLVKDNVEELQKNHNYIHGQYTQCLVGCAIGGVIGFIWGLSGGIMGALLYMVLCAAIGGSASNFFHRFIAAIPGFFVSTGNMVISICVGLFKFIFCFFLYAIMALFETVKKILYYRNYMAQT
;
A
#
# COMPACT_ATOMS: atom_id res chain seq x y z
N PRO A 1 -8.98 68.60 -9.31
CA PRO A 1 -9.78 67.57 -8.71
C PRO A 1 -8.86 66.43 -8.30
N PRO A 2 -8.93 66.02 -7.01
CA PRO A 2 -8.09 64.90 -6.57
C PRO A 2 -8.61 63.62 -7.22
N THR A 3 -7.75 63.02 -8.00
CA THR A 3 -7.92 61.63 -8.49
C THR A 3 -8.00 60.73 -7.28
N THR A 4 -9.17 60.20 -7.04
CA THR A 4 -9.40 59.07 -6.14
C THR A 4 -8.48 57.94 -6.59
N SER A 5 -7.38 57.76 -5.89
CA SER A 5 -6.54 56.60 -5.98
C SER A 5 -7.39 55.40 -5.53
N ASN A 6 -7.84 54.60 -6.50
CA ASN A 6 -8.26 53.24 -6.22
C ASN A 6 -7.05 52.61 -5.51
N MET A 7 -7.15 52.45 -4.19
CA MET A 7 -6.21 51.62 -3.44
C MET A 7 -6.46 50.20 -3.94
N ASP A 8 -5.68 49.74 -4.88
CA ASP A 8 -5.56 48.31 -5.15
C ASP A 8 -5.25 47.65 -3.82
N PRO A 9 -6.07 46.64 -3.42
CA PRO A 9 -5.83 45.96 -2.16
C PRO A 9 -4.42 45.39 -2.16
N GLY A 10 -3.55 45.86 -1.23
CA GLY A 10 -2.18 45.40 -1.12
C GLY A 10 -2.04 43.88 -0.92
N CYS A 11 -0.83 43.40 -0.85
CA CYS A 11 -0.58 41.99 -0.51
C CYS A 11 -1.27 41.61 0.81
N TYR A 12 -1.86 40.44 0.89
CA TYR A 12 -2.57 39.97 2.08
C TYR A 12 -1.69 39.95 3.36
N TYR A 13 -0.40 39.63 3.22
CA TYR A 13 0.56 39.57 4.32
C TYR A 13 1.39 40.86 4.49
N HIS A 14 1.49 41.67 3.42
CA HIS A 14 2.27 42.91 3.38
C HIS A 14 1.41 44.01 2.72
N PRO A 15 0.50 44.65 3.49
CA PRO A 15 -0.49 45.56 2.93
C PRO A 15 0.11 46.77 2.18
N GLU A 16 1.36 47.14 2.51
CA GLU A 16 2.06 48.24 1.88
C GLU A 16 2.74 47.87 0.56
N GLU A 17 2.84 46.53 0.29
CA GLU A 17 3.51 46.05 -0.91
C GLU A 17 2.54 45.87 -2.08
N ARG A 18 3.02 46.22 -3.28
CA ARG A 18 2.24 46.07 -4.50
C ARG A 18 1.95 44.64 -4.83
N VAL A 19 0.71 44.36 -5.23
CA VAL A 19 0.27 43.03 -5.72
C VAL A 19 0.93 42.71 -7.05
N VAL A 20 1.52 41.53 -7.17
CA VAL A 20 2.14 41.00 -8.37
C VAL A 20 1.41 39.73 -8.86
N GLY A 21 0.74 39.04 -7.97
CA GLY A 21 0.00 37.81 -8.29
C GLY A 21 -1.04 37.44 -7.28
N HIS A 22 -1.71 36.32 -7.52
CA HIS A 22 -2.75 35.80 -6.66
C HIS A 22 -2.48 34.32 -6.34
N CYS A 23 -2.86 33.91 -5.12
CA CYS A 23 -2.78 32.50 -4.73
C CYS A 23 -3.71 31.66 -5.61
N ALA A 24 -3.16 30.65 -6.28
CA ALA A 24 -3.91 29.77 -7.18
C ALA A 24 -5.02 28.93 -6.47
N ARG A 25 -4.93 28.79 -5.12
CA ARG A 25 -5.90 27.99 -4.35
C ARG A 25 -6.97 28.85 -3.67
N CYS A 26 -6.62 29.98 -3.08
CA CYS A 26 -7.58 30.78 -2.30
C CYS A 26 -7.77 32.21 -2.83
N GLY A 27 -7.08 32.62 -3.89
CA GLY A 27 -7.23 33.93 -4.52
C GLY A 27 -6.63 35.13 -3.76
N LYS A 28 -5.95 34.93 -2.62
CA LYS A 28 -5.32 36.02 -1.85
C LYS A 28 -4.28 36.76 -2.69
N ASN A 29 -4.26 38.09 -2.59
CA ASN A 29 -3.29 38.96 -3.23
C ASN A 29 -1.89 38.72 -2.65
N LEU A 30 -0.88 38.60 -3.51
CA LEU A 30 0.50 38.32 -3.14
C LEU A 30 1.44 39.35 -3.75
N CYS A 31 2.40 39.87 -2.95
CA CYS A 31 3.53 40.65 -3.45
C CYS A 31 4.61 39.73 -4.03
N ARG A 32 5.62 40.35 -4.65
CA ARG A 32 6.72 39.62 -5.29
C ARG A 32 7.45 38.69 -4.31
N TYR A 33 7.73 39.19 -3.11
CA TYR A 33 8.37 38.39 -2.06
C TYR A 33 7.57 37.11 -1.71
N CYS A 34 6.24 37.25 -1.53
CA CYS A 34 5.38 36.10 -1.25
C CYS A 34 5.30 35.12 -2.43
N CYS A 35 5.28 35.61 -3.67
CA CYS A 35 5.27 34.77 -4.86
C CYS A 35 6.56 33.96 -5.02
N ASP A 36 7.72 34.61 -4.77
CA ASP A 36 9.03 33.96 -4.91
C ASP A 36 9.32 32.97 -3.75
N SER A 37 8.78 33.23 -2.54
CA SER A 37 9.05 32.45 -1.34
C SER A 37 8.23 31.14 -1.28
N PHE A 38 7.07 31.07 -1.92
CA PHE A 38 6.12 29.96 -1.77
C PHE A 38 5.77 29.27 -3.10
N GLY A 39 6.72 29.21 -4.02
CA GLY A 39 6.58 28.47 -5.28
C GLY A 39 6.56 26.95 -5.02
N VAL A 40 5.65 26.25 -5.69
CA VAL A 40 5.54 24.78 -5.65
C VAL A 40 6.13 24.20 -6.92
N THR A 41 7.07 23.27 -6.77
CA THR A 41 7.80 22.66 -7.89
C THR A 41 7.20 21.34 -8.37
N GLY A 42 6.26 20.73 -7.60
CA GLY A 42 5.67 19.44 -7.92
C GLY A 42 4.18 19.34 -7.63
N GLY A 43 3.53 18.29 -8.16
CA GLY A 43 2.12 18.01 -7.94
C GLY A 43 1.16 18.89 -8.75
N GLU A 44 -0.09 18.96 -8.34
CA GLU A 44 -1.20 19.68 -9.02
C GLU A 44 -0.94 21.19 -9.13
N TYR A 45 -0.16 21.75 -8.21
CA TYR A 45 0.16 23.17 -8.15
C TYR A 45 1.58 23.50 -8.66
N ALA A 46 2.22 22.59 -9.39
CA ALA A 46 3.54 22.82 -9.96
C ALA A 46 3.57 24.09 -10.83
N GLY A 47 4.53 24.99 -10.55
CA GLY A 47 4.67 26.27 -11.25
C GLY A 47 3.60 27.32 -10.92
N LYS A 48 2.69 27.05 -9.99
CA LYS A 48 1.68 28.02 -9.52
C LYS A 48 2.13 28.71 -8.24
N MET A 49 1.70 29.94 -8.07
CA MET A 49 1.94 30.71 -6.85
C MET A 49 0.92 30.33 -5.78
N LEU A 50 1.39 30.01 -4.58
CA LEU A 50 0.55 29.75 -3.41
C LEU A 50 0.88 30.74 -2.30
N CYS A 51 -0.11 31.04 -1.44
CA CYS A 51 0.14 31.79 -0.21
C CYS A 51 0.69 30.88 0.89
N TYR A 52 1.28 31.44 1.92
CA TYR A 52 1.86 30.72 3.05
C TYR A 52 0.90 29.68 3.64
N ASP A 53 -0.36 30.09 3.94
CA ASP A 53 -1.35 29.20 4.53
C ASP A 53 -1.68 27.99 3.64
N CYS A 54 -1.82 28.24 2.32
CA CYS A 54 -2.14 27.19 1.38
C CYS A 54 -0.95 26.23 1.16
N THR A 55 0.28 26.76 1.14
CA THR A 55 1.51 25.96 1.04
C THR A 55 1.70 25.11 2.29
N THR A 56 1.55 25.68 3.48
CA THR A 56 1.68 24.96 4.75
C THR A 56 0.63 23.86 4.86
N LYS A 57 -0.62 24.15 4.45
CA LYS A 57 -1.66 23.13 4.43
C LYS A 57 -1.36 22.01 3.45
N LEU A 58 -0.90 22.33 2.24
CA LEU A 58 -0.53 21.35 1.23
C LEU A 58 0.61 20.43 1.71
N VAL A 59 1.64 21.00 2.33
CA VAL A 59 2.75 20.23 2.90
C VAL A 59 2.27 19.32 4.01
N LYS A 60 1.41 19.83 4.90
CA LYS A 60 0.85 19.02 6.00
C LYS A 60 0.00 17.86 5.47
N ASP A 61 -0.89 18.12 4.51
CA ASP A 61 -1.74 17.11 3.90
C ASP A 61 -0.88 16.01 3.21
N ASN A 62 0.18 16.39 2.49
CA ASN A 62 1.11 15.48 1.84
C ASN A 62 1.91 14.64 2.85
N VAL A 63 2.39 15.25 3.94
CA VAL A 63 3.12 14.53 5.00
C VAL A 63 2.22 13.53 5.69
N GLU A 64 0.97 13.90 5.97
CA GLU A 64 -0.02 12.99 6.59
C GLU A 64 -0.34 11.80 5.68
N GLU A 65 -0.51 12.03 4.37
CA GLU A 65 -0.72 10.98 3.39
C GLU A 65 0.49 10.04 3.27
N LEU A 66 1.71 10.59 3.22
CA LEU A 66 2.94 9.81 3.19
C LEU A 66 3.09 8.96 4.46
N GLN A 67 2.79 9.52 5.63
CA GLN A 67 2.87 8.81 6.89
C GLN A 67 1.82 7.70 7.00
N LYS A 68 0.60 7.95 6.50
CA LYS A 68 -0.45 6.94 6.41
C LYS A 68 -0.04 5.79 5.50
N ASN A 69 0.54 6.10 4.34
CA ASN A 69 1.03 5.10 3.40
C ASN A 69 2.20 4.29 4.00
N HIS A 70 3.14 4.96 4.66
CA HIS A 70 4.25 4.29 5.37
C HIS A 70 3.73 3.33 6.45
N ASN A 71 2.80 3.77 7.29
CA ASN A 71 2.21 2.94 8.34
C ASN A 71 1.44 1.74 7.76
N TYR A 72 0.74 1.94 6.64
CA TYR A 72 0.03 0.87 5.93
C TYR A 72 1.01 -0.19 5.40
N ILE A 73 2.08 0.24 4.70
CA ILE A 73 3.10 -0.67 4.17
C ILE A 73 3.81 -1.42 5.29
N HIS A 74 4.19 -0.72 6.37
CA HIS A 74 4.82 -1.31 7.54
C HIS A 74 3.88 -2.34 8.22
N GLY A 75 2.61 -2.02 8.36
CA GLY A 75 1.59 -2.94 8.90
C GLY A 75 1.45 -4.21 8.08
N GLN A 76 1.40 -4.09 6.75
CA GLN A 76 1.34 -5.24 5.83
C GLN A 76 2.58 -6.14 5.94
N TYR A 77 3.76 -5.54 6.06
CA TYR A 77 5.01 -6.29 6.24
C TYR A 77 5.07 -7.02 7.58
N THR A 78 4.69 -6.34 8.67
CA THR A 78 4.64 -6.95 10.01
C THR A 78 3.68 -8.13 10.05
N GLN A 79 2.48 -7.99 9.47
CA GLN A 79 1.53 -9.09 9.36
C GLN A 79 2.10 -10.26 8.55
N CYS A 80 2.80 -9.97 7.45
CA CYS A 80 3.46 -11.00 6.64
C CYS A 80 4.53 -11.75 7.46
N LEU A 81 5.40 -11.05 8.19
CA LEU A 81 6.44 -11.66 9.02
C LEU A 81 5.87 -12.52 10.16
N VAL A 82 4.87 -11.99 10.87
CA VAL A 82 4.20 -12.73 11.95
C VAL A 82 3.53 -13.99 11.40
N GLY A 83 2.84 -13.88 10.26
CA GLY A 83 2.23 -15.03 9.59
C GLY A 83 3.27 -16.07 9.15
N CYS A 84 4.43 -15.65 8.59
CA CYS A 84 5.53 -16.54 8.25
C CYS A 84 6.11 -17.25 9.48
N ALA A 85 6.29 -16.54 10.58
CA ALA A 85 6.84 -17.11 11.82
C ALA A 85 5.90 -18.18 12.41
N ILE A 86 4.61 -17.84 12.56
CA ILE A 86 3.60 -18.78 13.08
C ILE A 86 3.47 -20.00 12.16
N GLY A 87 3.30 -19.76 10.85
CA GLY A 87 3.18 -20.83 9.86
C GLY A 87 4.42 -21.73 9.83
N GLY A 88 5.61 -21.12 9.90
CA GLY A 88 6.88 -21.86 9.93
C GLY A 88 7.00 -22.79 11.15
N VAL A 89 6.65 -22.31 12.35
CA VAL A 89 6.66 -23.11 13.56
C VAL A 89 5.68 -24.29 13.47
N ILE A 90 4.45 -24.04 13.03
CA ILE A 90 3.44 -25.10 12.87
C ILE A 90 3.91 -26.12 11.82
N GLY A 91 4.41 -25.66 10.68
CA GLY A 91 4.91 -26.53 9.62
C GLY A 91 6.11 -27.38 10.06
N PHE A 92 7.02 -26.81 10.84
CA PHE A 92 8.15 -27.55 11.41
C PHE A 92 7.70 -28.68 12.33
N ILE A 93 6.78 -28.38 13.27
CA ILE A 93 6.26 -29.39 14.21
C ILE A 93 5.56 -30.52 13.46
N TRP A 94 4.71 -30.20 12.48
CA TRP A 94 4.00 -31.22 11.69
C TRP A 94 4.94 -32.01 10.76
N GLY A 95 5.96 -31.35 10.23
CA GLY A 95 6.92 -32.00 9.35
C GLY A 95 7.89 -32.97 10.04
N LEU A 96 8.06 -32.88 11.38
CA LEU A 96 8.95 -33.76 12.15
C LEU A 96 8.60 -35.25 11.99
N SER A 97 7.32 -35.59 11.78
CA SER A 97 6.90 -36.98 11.52
C SER A 97 7.48 -37.56 10.23
N GLY A 98 7.84 -36.70 9.24
CA GLY A 98 8.49 -37.08 7.99
C GLY A 98 10.02 -36.98 7.99
N GLY A 99 10.62 -36.80 9.17
CA GLY A 99 12.06 -36.59 9.32
C GLY A 99 12.49 -35.15 9.02
N ILE A 100 13.80 -34.87 9.08
CA ILE A 100 14.37 -33.53 8.98
C ILE A 100 14.02 -32.85 7.62
N MET A 101 14.10 -33.60 6.51
CA MET A 101 13.73 -33.07 5.19
C MET A 101 12.25 -32.71 5.08
N GLY A 102 11.39 -33.54 5.68
CA GLY A 102 9.95 -33.25 5.79
C GLY A 102 9.70 -32.01 6.61
N ALA A 103 10.34 -31.87 7.78
CA ALA A 103 10.22 -30.69 8.63
C ALA A 103 10.59 -29.38 7.90
N LEU A 104 11.70 -29.37 7.18
CA LEU A 104 12.14 -28.20 6.39
C LEU A 104 11.16 -27.85 5.27
N LEU A 105 10.68 -28.84 4.53
CA LEU A 105 9.71 -28.62 3.46
C LEU A 105 8.40 -28.03 3.97
N TYR A 106 7.82 -28.66 5.02
CA TYR A 106 6.58 -28.17 5.63
C TYR A 106 6.74 -26.80 6.28
N MET A 107 7.91 -26.52 6.90
CA MET A 107 8.20 -25.21 7.45
C MET A 107 8.14 -24.13 6.38
N VAL A 108 8.78 -24.33 5.22
CA VAL A 108 8.77 -23.35 4.11
C VAL A 108 7.37 -23.16 3.53
N LEU A 109 6.64 -24.26 3.29
CA LEU A 109 5.29 -24.18 2.75
C LEU A 109 4.32 -23.48 3.69
N CYS A 110 4.33 -23.85 4.97
CA CYS A 110 3.43 -23.24 5.96
C CYS A 110 3.81 -21.78 6.27
N ALA A 111 5.12 -21.44 6.25
CA ALA A 111 5.55 -20.04 6.35
C ALA A 111 5.06 -19.21 5.16
N ALA A 112 5.14 -19.73 3.94
CA ALA A 112 4.64 -19.05 2.75
C ALA A 112 3.12 -18.83 2.80
N ILE A 113 2.35 -19.83 3.21
CA ILE A 113 0.90 -19.72 3.40
C ILE A 113 0.58 -18.71 4.51
N GLY A 114 1.30 -18.74 5.62
CA GLY A 114 1.12 -17.80 6.73
C GLY A 114 1.41 -16.35 6.33
N GLY A 115 2.46 -16.10 5.56
CA GLY A 115 2.83 -14.76 5.08
C GLY A 115 1.82 -14.14 4.10
N SER A 116 1.08 -14.97 3.35
CA SER A 116 0.02 -14.54 2.44
C SER A 116 -1.35 -15.08 2.83
N ALA A 117 -1.57 -15.40 4.10
CA ALA A 117 -2.76 -16.12 4.58
C ALA A 117 -4.08 -15.50 4.08
N SER A 118 -4.21 -14.18 4.15
CA SER A 118 -5.41 -13.48 3.70
C SER A 118 -5.74 -13.78 2.22
N ASN A 119 -4.75 -13.66 1.34
CA ASN A 119 -4.95 -13.89 -0.10
C ASN A 119 -5.10 -15.38 -0.42
N PHE A 120 -4.32 -16.23 0.26
CA PHE A 120 -4.38 -17.67 0.10
C PHE A 120 -5.78 -18.21 0.44
N PHE A 121 -6.27 -17.93 1.64
CA PHE A 121 -7.57 -18.41 2.08
C PHE A 121 -8.71 -17.88 1.23
N HIS A 122 -8.70 -16.60 0.89
CA HIS A 122 -9.74 -16.02 0.04
C HIS A 122 -9.83 -16.71 -1.33
N ARG A 123 -8.69 -16.91 -2.01
CA ARG A 123 -8.64 -17.58 -3.31
C ARG A 123 -8.98 -19.07 -3.22
N PHE A 124 -8.49 -19.74 -2.18
CA PHE A 124 -8.75 -21.16 -1.95
C PHE A 124 -10.22 -21.42 -1.67
N ILE A 125 -10.85 -20.65 -0.78
CA ILE A 125 -12.28 -20.76 -0.49
C ILE A 125 -13.13 -20.48 -1.72
N ALA A 126 -12.78 -19.49 -2.53
CA ALA A 126 -13.47 -19.17 -3.78
C ALA A 126 -13.41 -20.31 -4.82
N ALA A 127 -12.39 -21.16 -4.75
CA ALA A 127 -12.22 -22.30 -5.66
C ALA A 127 -13.02 -23.56 -5.22
N ILE A 128 -13.44 -23.66 -3.94
CA ILE A 128 -14.14 -24.84 -3.39
C ILE A 128 -15.37 -25.25 -4.19
N PRO A 129 -16.27 -24.36 -4.64
CA PRO A 129 -17.44 -24.75 -5.42
C PRO A 129 -17.10 -25.50 -6.71
N GLY A 130 -15.95 -25.22 -7.33
CA GLY A 130 -15.49 -25.91 -8.54
C GLY A 130 -14.93 -27.33 -8.30
N PHE A 131 -14.78 -27.78 -7.06
CA PHE A 131 -14.29 -29.12 -6.76
C PHE A 131 -15.37 -30.19 -6.89
N PHE A 132 -16.62 -29.82 -6.70
CA PHE A 132 -17.73 -30.76 -6.79
C PHE A 132 -18.19 -30.92 -8.24
N VAL A 133 -17.83 -32.04 -8.85
CA VAL A 133 -18.29 -32.42 -10.19
C VAL A 133 -19.39 -33.46 -10.04
N SER A 134 -20.58 -33.12 -10.56
CA SER A 134 -21.69 -34.08 -10.62
C SER A 134 -21.43 -35.13 -11.72
N THR A 135 -20.74 -36.19 -11.35
CA THR A 135 -20.64 -37.41 -12.18
C THR A 135 -21.69 -38.40 -11.63
N GLY A 136 -22.37 -39.13 -12.49
CA GLY A 136 -23.45 -40.08 -12.07
C GLY A 136 -22.98 -41.20 -11.11
N ASN A 137 -21.69 -41.25 -10.78
CA ASN A 137 -21.10 -42.18 -9.83
C ASN A 137 -20.48 -41.40 -8.64
N MET A 138 -21.03 -41.59 -7.45
CA MET A 138 -20.66 -40.89 -6.22
C MET A 138 -19.17 -41.11 -5.86
N VAL A 139 -18.64 -42.32 -6.03
CA VAL A 139 -17.23 -42.61 -5.70
C VAL A 139 -16.27 -41.87 -6.60
N ILE A 140 -16.54 -41.85 -7.91
CA ILE A 140 -15.72 -41.14 -8.89
C ILE A 140 -15.76 -39.62 -8.59
N SER A 141 -16.92 -39.08 -8.26
CA SER A 141 -17.09 -37.67 -7.93
C SER A 141 -16.24 -37.28 -6.71
N ILE A 142 -16.21 -38.08 -5.66
CA ILE A 142 -15.39 -37.85 -4.45
C ILE A 142 -13.90 -37.95 -4.80
N CYS A 143 -13.48 -38.99 -5.53
CA CYS A 143 -12.05 -39.12 -5.91
C CYS A 143 -11.55 -37.95 -6.76
N VAL A 144 -12.33 -37.50 -7.75
CA VAL A 144 -12.00 -36.36 -8.60
C VAL A 144 -11.99 -35.05 -7.76
N GLY A 145 -12.95 -34.89 -6.84
CA GLY A 145 -13.00 -33.76 -5.93
C GLY A 145 -11.77 -33.66 -5.03
N LEU A 146 -11.37 -34.80 -4.41
CA LEU A 146 -10.16 -34.88 -3.58
C LEU A 146 -8.88 -34.59 -4.38
N PHE A 147 -8.76 -35.15 -5.58
CA PHE A 147 -7.60 -34.89 -6.43
C PHE A 147 -7.48 -33.41 -6.80
N LYS A 148 -8.59 -32.78 -7.22
CA LYS A 148 -8.63 -31.35 -7.51
C LYS A 148 -8.29 -30.52 -6.28
N PHE A 149 -8.82 -30.88 -5.10
CA PHE A 149 -8.55 -30.20 -3.85
C PHE A 149 -7.05 -30.20 -3.51
N ILE A 150 -6.41 -31.37 -3.55
CA ILE A 150 -4.98 -31.52 -3.29
C ILE A 150 -4.15 -30.72 -4.33
N PHE A 151 -4.47 -30.87 -5.60
CA PHE A 151 -3.76 -30.16 -6.67
C PHE A 151 -3.87 -28.64 -6.56
N CYS A 152 -5.07 -28.12 -6.32
CA CYS A 152 -5.27 -26.66 -6.12
C CYS A 152 -4.59 -26.17 -4.84
N PHE A 153 -4.60 -26.96 -3.76
CA PHE A 153 -3.90 -26.60 -2.52
C PHE A 153 -2.40 -26.37 -2.79
N PHE A 154 -1.74 -27.29 -3.51
CA PHE A 154 -0.32 -27.13 -3.86
C PHE A 154 -0.08 -25.95 -4.79
N LEU A 155 -0.92 -25.73 -5.80
CA LEU A 155 -0.79 -24.58 -6.69
C LEU A 155 -0.90 -23.26 -5.92
N TYR A 156 -1.90 -23.13 -5.06
CA TYR A 156 -2.07 -21.93 -4.26
C TYR A 156 -0.96 -21.74 -3.22
N ALA A 157 -0.40 -22.81 -2.67
CA ALA A 157 0.76 -22.75 -1.79
C ALA A 157 2.00 -22.21 -2.51
N ILE A 158 2.24 -22.64 -3.75
CA ILE A 158 3.33 -22.12 -4.59
C ILE A 158 3.10 -20.64 -4.92
N MET A 159 1.87 -20.24 -5.29
CA MET A 159 1.53 -18.85 -5.54
C MET A 159 1.72 -17.99 -4.28
N ALA A 160 1.34 -18.50 -3.11
CA ALA A 160 1.55 -17.85 -1.82
C ALA A 160 3.03 -17.60 -1.53
N LEU A 161 3.91 -18.56 -1.89
CA LEU A 161 5.36 -18.39 -1.78
C LEU A 161 5.84 -17.19 -2.61
N PHE A 162 5.44 -17.11 -3.88
CA PHE A 162 5.80 -15.99 -4.75
C PHE A 162 5.29 -14.65 -4.24
N GLU A 163 4.04 -14.60 -3.75
CA GLU A 163 3.47 -13.37 -3.18
C GLU A 163 4.20 -12.93 -1.92
N THR A 164 4.56 -13.87 -1.04
CA THR A 164 5.31 -13.58 0.18
C THR A 164 6.69 -13.02 -0.15
N VAL A 165 7.43 -13.65 -1.06
CA VAL A 165 8.74 -13.17 -1.52
C VAL A 165 8.62 -11.77 -2.14
N LYS A 166 7.64 -11.54 -3.02
CA LYS A 166 7.39 -10.21 -3.60
C LYS A 166 7.13 -9.14 -2.55
N LYS A 167 6.31 -9.42 -1.54
CA LYS A 167 6.02 -8.49 -0.44
C LYS A 167 7.28 -8.13 0.34
N ILE A 168 8.11 -9.11 0.69
CA ILE A 168 9.37 -8.89 1.40
C ILE A 168 10.35 -8.07 0.57
N LEU A 169 10.51 -8.38 -0.72
CA LEU A 169 11.40 -7.64 -1.63
C LEU A 169 10.91 -6.21 -1.83
N TYR A 170 9.61 -6.02 -2.03
CA TYR A 170 9.02 -4.69 -2.15
C TYR A 170 9.27 -3.82 -0.92
N TYR A 171 9.03 -4.37 0.27
CA TYR A 171 9.29 -3.65 1.51
C TYR A 171 10.77 -3.31 1.69
N ARG A 172 11.68 -4.25 1.40
CA ARG A 172 13.12 -4.01 1.47
C ARG A 172 13.55 -2.87 0.54
N ASN A 173 13.04 -2.86 -0.69
CA ASN A 173 13.34 -1.81 -1.66
C ASN A 173 12.76 -0.47 -1.23
N TYR A 174 11.55 -0.46 -0.66
CA TYR A 174 10.92 0.74 -0.12
C TYR A 174 11.75 1.36 1.02
N MET A 175 12.22 0.54 1.98
CA MET A 175 13.05 0.99 3.09
C MET A 175 14.47 1.42 2.68
N ALA A 176 14.94 1.00 1.52
CA ALA A 176 16.25 1.42 0.99
C ALA A 176 16.18 2.80 0.30
N GLN A 177 14.97 3.31 0.01
CA GLN A 177 14.72 4.60 -0.65
C GLN A 177 14.31 5.71 0.32
N THR A 178 13.97 5.35 1.56
CA THR A 178 13.63 6.27 2.66
C THR A 178 14.80 6.45 3.61
#